data_006bf29096480547475249f020822306
#
_entry.id   006bf29096480547475249f020822306
#
_cell.length_a   1.000
_cell.length_b   1.000
_cell.length_c   1.000
_cell.angle_alpha   90.00
_cell.angle_beta   90.00
_cell.angle_gamma   90.00
#
_symmetry.space_group_name_H-M   'P 1'
#
loop_
_entity.id
_entity.type
_entity.pdbx_description
1 polymer ?
#
loop_
_entity_poly.entity_id
_entity_poly.type
_entity_poly.pdbx_seq_one_letter_code
_entity_poly.pdbx_strand_id
1 'polypeptide(L)'
;PHPMIDPGKRIEKLQEAANDENTAVIMLDNVIGYGSHDDMAGQLAPAIEDIISEAKANGRDIAVLATVVGTEHDPQNYEQQIKTLEEAGAQICETNDQMVRSAIELTGHKAEQPELKEESFDATSVDLSVDDKILQLINTTPSVINVGLKSFATAIDESGADVVQFNWRPVAGGDEKLMKVLQFLNNYEGESV
;
A
#
# COMPACT_ATOMS: atom_id res chain seq x y z
N PRO A 1 8.19 14.46 -1.58
CA PRO A 1 7.56 13.41 -2.39
C PRO A 1 7.47 12.10 -1.63
N HIS A 2 6.44 11.29 -1.93
CA HIS A 2 6.23 10.00 -1.27
C HIS A 2 7.15 8.94 -1.90
N PRO A 3 7.81 8.07 -1.11
CA PRO A 3 8.80 7.11 -1.63
C PRO A 3 8.21 6.03 -2.57
N MET A 4 6.90 5.84 -2.59
CA MET A 4 6.24 4.98 -3.57
C MET A 4 6.03 5.65 -4.93
N ILE A 5 6.12 6.99 -5.01
CA ILE A 5 5.83 7.77 -6.21
C ILE A 5 7.12 8.32 -6.81
N ASP A 6 8.03 8.81 -5.96
CA ASP A 6 9.28 9.43 -6.37
C ASP A 6 10.48 8.55 -5.95
N PRO A 7 11.21 7.98 -6.93
CA PRO A 7 12.37 7.14 -6.65
C PRO A 7 13.59 7.92 -6.15
N GLY A 8 13.66 9.22 -6.40
CA GLY A 8 14.88 10.01 -6.14
C GLY A 8 15.38 9.92 -4.71
N LYS A 9 14.47 10.03 -3.73
CA LYS A 9 14.87 9.92 -2.31
C LYS A 9 15.28 8.50 -1.92
N ARG A 10 14.73 7.50 -2.57
CA ARG A 10 15.10 6.09 -2.35
C ARG A 10 16.50 5.82 -2.88
N ILE A 11 16.80 6.30 -4.09
CA ILE A 11 18.12 6.19 -4.73
C ILE A 11 19.19 6.88 -3.83
N GLU A 12 18.91 8.09 -3.36
CA GLU A 12 19.79 8.81 -2.42
C GLU A 12 20.07 7.96 -1.18
N LYS A 13 19.06 7.35 -0.58
CA LYS A 13 19.21 6.52 0.62
C LYS A 13 19.95 5.21 0.36
N LEU A 14 19.75 4.59 -0.80
CA LEU A 14 20.52 3.41 -1.21
C LEU A 14 22.02 3.75 -1.32
N GLN A 15 22.35 4.84 -1.98
CA GLN A 15 23.74 5.31 -2.12
C GLN A 15 24.36 5.71 -0.79
N GLU A 16 23.60 6.42 0.07
CA GLU A 16 24.05 6.78 1.42
C GLU A 16 24.37 5.54 2.25
N ALA A 17 23.49 4.51 2.23
CA ALA A 17 23.72 3.26 2.92
C ALA A 17 24.93 2.50 2.36
N ALA A 18 25.12 2.46 1.06
CA ALA A 18 26.25 1.80 0.41
C ALA A 18 27.61 2.45 0.73
N ASN A 19 27.62 3.75 0.95
CA ASN A 19 28.82 4.51 1.32
C ASN A 19 29.26 4.28 2.77
N ASP A 20 28.38 3.75 3.63
CA ASP A 20 28.77 3.36 4.98
C ASP A 20 29.55 2.03 4.94
N GLU A 21 30.81 2.07 5.40
CA GLU A 21 31.68 0.89 5.41
C GLU A 21 31.16 -0.26 6.29
N ASN A 22 30.25 0.03 7.21
CA ASN A 22 29.64 -0.97 8.08
C ASN A 22 28.41 -1.63 7.48
N THR A 23 27.91 -1.15 6.33
CA THR A 23 26.76 -1.74 5.67
C THR A 23 27.18 -2.98 4.88
N ALA A 24 26.64 -4.13 5.26
CA ALA A 24 26.79 -5.40 4.54
C ALA A 24 25.52 -5.82 3.77
N VAL A 25 24.35 -5.40 4.25
CA VAL A 25 23.06 -5.76 3.65
C VAL A 25 22.17 -4.53 3.57
N ILE A 26 21.56 -4.34 2.42
CA ILE A 26 20.52 -3.33 2.19
C ILE A 26 19.22 -4.06 1.91
N MET A 27 18.16 -3.72 2.63
CA MET A 27 16.83 -4.27 2.44
C MET A 27 15.91 -3.20 1.87
N LEU A 28 15.14 -3.54 0.85
CA LEU A 28 14.15 -2.64 0.27
C LEU A 28 12.87 -3.38 -0.12
N ASP A 29 11.77 -2.69 -0.03
CA ASP A 29 10.48 -3.11 -0.57
C ASP A 29 10.13 -2.27 -1.80
N ASN A 30 9.65 -2.91 -2.84
CA ASN A 30 9.08 -2.29 -4.02
C ASN A 30 7.56 -2.49 -4.00
N VAL A 31 6.83 -1.45 -3.59
CA VAL A 31 5.36 -1.50 -3.52
C VAL A 31 4.78 -1.02 -4.83
N ILE A 32 4.04 -1.88 -5.49
CA ILE A 32 3.31 -1.59 -6.73
C ILE A 32 1.82 -1.44 -6.46
N GLY A 33 1.06 -0.99 -7.44
CA GLY A 33 -0.37 -0.75 -7.34
C GLY A 33 -0.78 0.63 -7.85
N TYR A 34 -2.06 0.92 -7.75
CA TYR A 34 -2.60 2.22 -8.15
C TYR A 34 -2.04 3.33 -7.27
N GLY A 35 -1.52 4.38 -7.91
CA GLY A 35 -0.89 5.51 -7.22
C GLY A 35 0.58 5.33 -6.84
N SER A 36 1.17 4.16 -7.11
CA SER A 36 2.62 3.96 -7.08
C SER A 36 3.27 4.42 -8.39
N HIS A 37 4.61 4.50 -8.41
CA HIS A 37 5.37 4.78 -9.63
C HIS A 37 5.13 3.69 -10.67
N ASP A 38 5.05 4.06 -11.96
CA ASP A 38 4.74 3.13 -13.03
C ASP A 38 5.80 2.04 -13.23
N ASP A 39 7.07 2.35 -12.93
CA ASP A 39 8.20 1.42 -13.02
C ASP A 39 9.25 1.75 -11.95
N MET A 40 8.98 1.42 -10.71
CA MET A 40 9.91 1.69 -9.59
C MET A 40 11.16 0.80 -9.69
N ALA A 41 11.01 -0.46 -10.06
CA ALA A 41 12.13 -1.38 -10.23
C ALA A 41 13.13 -0.87 -11.28
N GLY A 42 12.64 -0.43 -12.45
CA GLY A 42 13.48 0.16 -13.48
C GLY A 42 14.20 1.43 -13.05
N GLN A 43 13.61 2.21 -12.13
CA GLN A 43 14.27 3.39 -11.58
C GLN A 43 15.36 3.04 -10.55
N LEU A 44 15.17 1.98 -9.77
CA LEU A 44 16.11 1.56 -8.73
C LEU A 44 17.24 0.68 -9.27
N ALA A 45 17.00 -0.08 -10.33
CA ALA A 45 17.92 -1.06 -10.90
C ALA A 45 19.31 -0.50 -11.17
N PRO A 46 19.49 0.66 -11.87
CA PRO A 46 20.83 1.20 -12.10
C PRO A 46 21.61 1.50 -10.82
N ALA A 47 20.94 2.05 -9.81
CA ALA A 47 21.58 2.34 -8.53
C ALA A 47 21.98 1.06 -7.78
N ILE A 48 21.20 0.00 -7.88
CA ILE A 48 21.51 -1.32 -7.29
C ILE A 48 22.74 -1.93 -7.97
N GLU A 49 22.78 -1.92 -9.31
CA GLU A 49 23.93 -2.40 -10.09
C GLU A 49 25.22 -1.65 -9.73
N ASP A 50 25.16 -0.32 -9.68
CA ASP A 50 26.29 0.52 -9.34
C ASP A 50 26.82 0.21 -7.93
N ILE A 51 25.92 0.14 -6.93
CA ILE A 51 26.25 -0.17 -5.53
C ILE A 51 26.98 -1.51 -5.41
N ILE A 52 26.46 -2.57 -6.04
CA ILE A 52 27.06 -3.91 -5.98
C ILE A 52 28.43 -3.91 -6.70
N SER A 53 28.51 -3.27 -7.87
CA SER A 53 29.74 -3.20 -8.66
C SER A 53 30.83 -2.39 -7.97
N GLU A 54 30.49 -1.25 -7.41
CA GLU A 54 31.43 -0.38 -6.68
C GLU A 54 31.93 -1.04 -5.38
N ALA A 55 31.03 -1.67 -4.62
CA ALA A 55 31.40 -2.41 -3.44
C ALA A 55 32.43 -3.50 -3.78
N LYS A 56 32.14 -4.31 -4.81
CA LYS A 56 33.04 -5.37 -5.27
C LYS A 56 34.39 -4.83 -5.76
N ALA A 57 34.40 -3.72 -6.49
CA ALA A 57 35.65 -3.07 -6.92
C ALA A 57 36.52 -2.60 -5.76
N ASN A 58 35.90 -2.24 -4.63
CA ASN A 58 36.53 -1.83 -3.40
C ASN A 58 36.80 -2.99 -2.42
N GLY A 59 36.66 -4.24 -2.85
CA GLY A 59 36.89 -5.43 -2.02
C GLY A 59 35.87 -5.64 -0.91
N ARG A 60 34.67 -5.10 -1.06
CA ARG A 60 33.52 -5.26 -0.16
C ARG A 60 32.46 -6.09 -0.83
N ASP A 61 31.67 -6.80 -0.04
CA ASP A 61 30.45 -7.46 -0.48
C ASP A 61 29.26 -6.77 0.18
N ILE A 62 28.37 -6.21 -0.64
CA ILE A 62 27.06 -5.70 -0.22
C ILE A 62 25.99 -6.55 -0.88
N ALA A 63 25.12 -7.13 -0.07
CA ALA A 63 23.92 -7.80 -0.54
C ALA A 63 22.75 -6.82 -0.56
N VAL A 64 22.01 -6.80 -1.67
CA VAL A 64 20.74 -6.07 -1.77
C VAL A 64 19.61 -7.08 -1.78
N LEU A 65 18.76 -7.04 -0.77
CA LEU A 65 17.58 -7.88 -0.65
C LEU A 65 16.34 -7.04 -1.00
N ALA A 66 15.45 -7.60 -1.79
CA ALA A 66 14.23 -6.91 -2.20
C ALA A 66 13.00 -7.80 -2.09
N THR A 67 11.87 -7.22 -1.74
CA THR A 67 10.56 -7.83 -1.88
C THR A 67 9.66 -6.94 -2.73
N VAL A 68 8.85 -7.53 -3.60
CA VAL A 68 7.84 -6.81 -4.37
C VAL A 68 6.48 -7.04 -3.72
N VAL A 69 5.85 -5.97 -3.31
CA VAL A 69 4.53 -5.98 -2.64
C VAL A 69 3.49 -5.52 -3.63
N GLY A 70 2.63 -6.43 -4.03
CA GLY A 70 1.57 -6.18 -4.99
C GLY A 70 0.97 -7.47 -5.53
N THR A 71 0.29 -7.39 -6.65
CA THR A 71 -0.40 -8.51 -7.29
C THR A 71 -0.12 -8.57 -8.79
N GLU A 72 -0.39 -9.71 -9.41
CA GLU A 72 -0.31 -9.89 -10.86
C GLU A 72 -1.26 -8.98 -11.65
N HIS A 73 -2.29 -8.45 -10.99
CA HIS A 73 -3.29 -7.57 -11.60
C HIS A 73 -2.94 -6.08 -11.50
N ASP A 74 -1.83 -5.75 -10.83
CA ASP A 74 -1.37 -4.38 -10.74
C ASP A 74 -0.80 -3.88 -12.08
N PRO A 75 -0.98 -2.59 -12.43
CA PRO A 75 -0.60 -2.07 -13.74
C PRO A 75 0.89 -2.14 -14.05
N GLN A 76 1.74 -2.28 -13.03
CA GLN A 76 3.20 -2.28 -13.17
C GLN A 76 3.81 -3.62 -13.62
N ASN A 77 3.01 -4.66 -13.82
CA ASN A 77 3.47 -6.01 -14.15
C ASN A 77 4.41 -6.61 -13.08
N TYR A 78 3.83 -7.31 -12.12
CA TYR A 78 4.49 -7.86 -10.95
C TYR A 78 5.75 -8.69 -11.29
N GLU A 79 5.66 -9.61 -12.25
CA GLU A 79 6.78 -10.46 -12.66
C GLU A 79 7.94 -9.65 -13.27
N GLN A 80 7.61 -8.61 -14.05
CA GLN A 80 8.63 -7.76 -14.66
C GLN A 80 9.36 -6.94 -13.62
N GLN A 81 8.69 -6.46 -12.57
CA GLN A 81 9.32 -5.73 -11.48
C GLN A 81 10.31 -6.64 -10.72
N ILE A 82 9.93 -7.89 -10.44
CA ILE A 82 10.83 -8.89 -9.84
C ILE A 82 12.06 -9.10 -10.72
N LYS A 83 11.84 -9.43 -11.98
CA LYS A 83 12.91 -9.73 -12.93
C LYS A 83 13.89 -8.57 -13.08
N THR A 84 13.40 -7.34 -13.13
CA THR A 84 14.25 -6.15 -13.24
C THR A 84 15.16 -5.98 -12.03
N LEU A 85 14.66 -6.23 -10.82
CA LEU A 85 15.48 -6.18 -9.61
C LEU A 85 16.49 -7.34 -9.53
N GLU A 86 16.11 -8.54 -9.96
CA GLU A 86 17.02 -9.69 -10.02
C GLU A 86 18.16 -9.46 -11.02
N GLU A 87 17.84 -8.95 -12.21
CA GLU A 87 18.83 -8.61 -13.24
C GLU A 87 19.81 -7.53 -12.76
N ALA A 88 19.36 -6.61 -11.91
CA ALA A 88 20.21 -5.63 -11.24
C ALA A 88 21.08 -6.21 -10.11
N GLY A 89 20.93 -7.49 -9.79
CA GLY A 89 21.70 -8.20 -8.78
C GLY A 89 21.08 -8.22 -7.38
N ALA A 90 19.82 -7.76 -7.22
CA ALA A 90 19.12 -7.92 -5.97
C ALA A 90 18.64 -9.37 -5.76
N GLN A 91 18.71 -9.87 -4.54
CA GLN A 91 18.11 -11.12 -4.15
C GLN A 91 16.65 -10.88 -3.78
N ILE A 92 15.73 -11.52 -4.52
CA ILE A 92 14.30 -11.40 -4.24
C ILE A 92 13.88 -12.32 -3.11
N CYS A 93 13.10 -11.76 -2.18
CA CYS A 93 12.48 -12.47 -1.08
C CYS A 93 10.96 -12.40 -1.25
N GLU A 94 10.28 -13.55 -1.11
CA GLU A 94 8.82 -13.63 -1.26
C GLU A 94 8.06 -12.87 -0.17
N THR A 95 8.66 -12.78 1.01
CA THR A 95 8.06 -12.11 2.16
C THR A 95 9.07 -11.24 2.90
N ASN A 96 8.58 -10.25 3.63
CA ASN A 96 9.42 -9.45 4.53
C ASN A 96 10.08 -10.30 5.63
N ASP A 97 9.42 -11.33 6.14
CA ASP A 97 10.01 -12.25 7.13
C ASP A 97 11.21 -12.98 6.52
N GLN A 98 11.09 -13.50 5.31
CA GLN A 98 12.20 -14.14 4.59
C GLN A 98 13.35 -13.14 4.38
N MET A 99 13.05 -11.91 3.97
CA MET A 99 14.05 -10.87 3.75
C MET A 99 14.85 -10.56 5.03
N VAL A 100 14.16 -10.40 6.16
CA VAL A 100 14.80 -10.16 7.46
C VAL A 100 15.68 -11.34 7.88
N ARG A 101 15.20 -12.59 7.72
CA ARG A 101 15.99 -13.79 8.05
C ARG A 101 17.21 -13.89 7.19
N SER A 102 17.08 -13.67 5.89
CA SER A 102 18.22 -13.67 4.96
C SER A 102 19.25 -12.59 5.34
N ALA A 103 18.81 -11.41 5.72
CA ALA A 103 19.72 -10.34 6.19
C ALA A 103 20.49 -10.74 7.47
N ILE A 104 19.80 -11.37 8.42
CA ILE A 104 20.43 -11.87 9.66
C ILE A 104 21.50 -12.93 9.33
N GLU A 105 21.19 -13.87 8.44
CA GLU A 105 22.11 -14.95 8.04
C GLU A 105 23.32 -14.41 7.26
N LEU A 106 23.10 -13.48 6.33
CA LEU A 106 24.16 -12.84 5.56
C LEU A 106 25.14 -12.03 6.44
N THR A 107 24.66 -11.54 7.58
CA THR A 107 25.51 -10.86 8.57
C THR A 107 26.20 -11.82 9.57
N GLY A 108 26.11 -13.13 9.33
CA GLY A 108 26.76 -14.16 10.13
C GLY A 108 26.03 -14.52 11.43
N HIS A 109 24.79 -14.10 11.57
CA HIS A 109 23.95 -14.40 12.71
C HIS A 109 22.93 -15.50 12.35
N LYS A 110 22.35 -16.13 13.37
CA LYS A 110 21.31 -17.13 13.20
C LYS A 110 19.95 -16.50 13.48
N ALA A 111 19.04 -16.58 12.50
CA ALA A 111 17.65 -16.18 12.71
C ALA A 111 16.97 -17.20 13.62
N GLU A 112 16.56 -16.78 14.80
CA GLU A 112 15.75 -17.60 15.69
C GLU A 112 14.31 -17.68 15.12
N GLN A 113 13.77 -18.90 15.04
CA GLN A 113 12.34 -19.04 14.80
C GLN A 113 11.62 -18.79 16.12
N PRO A 114 10.71 -17.82 16.20
CA PRO A 114 9.87 -17.71 17.36
C PRO A 114 9.06 -19.01 17.51
N GLU A 115 9.08 -19.60 18.70
CA GLU A 115 8.10 -20.65 19.01
C GLU A 115 6.70 -20.04 18.88
N LEU A 116 6.04 -20.34 17.77
CA LEU A 116 4.62 -20.04 17.65
C LEU A 116 3.93 -20.91 18.71
N LYS A 117 3.55 -20.31 19.84
CA LYS A 117 2.59 -20.94 20.73
C LYS A 117 1.32 -21.10 19.91
N GLU A 118 1.00 -22.35 19.58
CA GLU A 118 -0.33 -22.66 19.09
C GLU A 118 -1.32 -22.28 20.20
N GLU A 119 -1.83 -21.06 20.15
CA GLU A 119 -3.03 -20.74 20.91
C GLU A 119 -4.13 -21.59 20.27
N SER A 120 -4.54 -22.64 20.98
CA SER A 120 -5.65 -23.45 20.54
C SER A 120 -6.91 -22.57 20.61
N PHE A 121 -7.28 -22.04 19.46
CA PHE A 121 -8.53 -21.31 19.29
C PHE A 121 -9.66 -22.35 19.26
N ASP A 122 -10.46 -22.40 20.32
CA ASP A 122 -11.65 -23.24 20.35
C ASP A 122 -12.73 -22.62 19.45
N ALA A 123 -12.71 -23.02 18.18
CA ALA A 123 -13.69 -22.57 17.18
C ALA A 123 -15.13 -23.01 17.51
N THR A 124 -15.31 -23.95 18.43
CA THR A 124 -16.66 -24.42 18.83
C THR A 124 -17.40 -23.44 19.72
N SER A 125 -16.70 -22.48 20.33
CA SER A 125 -17.28 -21.43 21.18
C SER A 125 -17.68 -20.17 20.42
N VAL A 126 -17.34 -20.06 19.14
CA VAL A 126 -17.66 -18.89 18.31
C VAL A 126 -18.94 -19.16 17.54
N ASP A 127 -19.96 -18.33 17.77
CA ASP A 127 -21.13 -18.31 16.90
C ASP A 127 -20.70 -17.77 15.52
N LEU A 128 -20.55 -18.69 14.56
CA LEU A 128 -20.20 -18.40 13.18
C LEU A 128 -21.43 -18.05 12.35
N SER A 129 -22.60 -17.83 12.97
CA SER A 129 -23.76 -17.36 12.24
C SER A 129 -23.49 -15.96 11.67
N VAL A 130 -23.53 -15.84 10.36
CA VAL A 130 -23.40 -14.56 9.66
C VAL A 130 -24.80 -14.01 9.43
N ASP A 131 -25.02 -12.73 9.78
CA ASP A 131 -26.28 -12.05 9.49
C ASP A 131 -26.60 -12.12 7.99
N ASP A 132 -27.83 -12.46 7.66
CA ASP A 132 -28.32 -12.60 6.27
C ASP A 132 -28.06 -11.33 5.43
N LYS A 133 -28.09 -10.15 6.06
CA LYS A 133 -27.78 -8.88 5.38
C LYS A 133 -26.31 -8.79 4.96
N ILE A 134 -25.40 -9.35 5.76
CA ILE A 134 -23.97 -9.41 5.41
C ILE A 134 -23.77 -10.38 4.26
N LEU A 135 -24.41 -11.56 4.31
CA LEU A 135 -24.38 -12.52 3.22
C LEU A 135 -24.97 -11.94 1.93
N GLN A 136 -26.06 -11.21 2.02
CA GLN A 136 -26.67 -10.51 0.89
C GLN A 136 -25.70 -9.46 0.31
N LEU A 137 -25.05 -8.65 1.16
CA LEU A 137 -24.08 -7.63 0.73
C LEU A 137 -22.90 -8.26 -0.04
N ILE A 138 -22.37 -9.38 0.46
CA ILE A 138 -21.23 -10.06 -0.16
C ILE A 138 -21.60 -10.74 -1.49
N ASN A 139 -22.82 -11.23 -1.60
CA ASN A 139 -23.30 -12.00 -2.77
C ASN A 139 -24.02 -11.14 -3.83
N THR A 140 -24.10 -9.83 -3.64
CA THR A 140 -24.73 -8.92 -4.60
C THR A 140 -23.76 -7.81 -5.00
N THR A 141 -23.90 -7.30 -6.21
CA THR A 141 -23.22 -6.08 -6.61
C THR A 141 -23.81 -4.90 -5.86
N PRO A 142 -23.05 -4.21 -5.00
CA PRO A 142 -23.59 -3.12 -4.21
C PRO A 142 -23.88 -1.89 -5.08
N SER A 143 -24.99 -1.21 -4.80
CA SER A 143 -25.23 0.14 -5.31
C SER A 143 -24.64 1.15 -4.34
N VAL A 144 -23.80 2.06 -4.83
CA VAL A 144 -23.02 3.00 -4.02
C VAL A 144 -23.53 4.42 -4.20
N ILE A 145 -23.66 5.16 -3.11
CA ILE A 145 -23.85 6.62 -3.15
C ILE A 145 -22.53 7.26 -2.74
N ASN A 146 -21.90 7.97 -3.67
CA ASN A 146 -20.67 8.72 -3.36
C ASN A 146 -21.00 10.17 -2.99
N VAL A 147 -20.54 10.58 -1.81
CA VAL A 147 -20.64 11.95 -1.30
C VAL A 147 -19.22 12.47 -1.09
N GLY A 148 -18.68 13.18 -2.08
CA GLY A 148 -17.31 13.65 -2.01
C GLY A 148 -16.64 13.80 -3.37
N LEU A 149 -15.39 13.39 -3.48
CA LEU A 149 -14.62 13.51 -4.71
C LEU A 149 -15.22 12.66 -5.83
N LYS A 150 -15.43 13.29 -6.98
CA LYS A 150 -16.00 12.63 -8.17
C LYS A 150 -15.12 11.46 -8.66
N SER A 151 -13.81 11.52 -8.44
CA SER A 151 -12.88 10.44 -8.83
C SER A 151 -13.22 9.10 -8.18
N PHE A 152 -13.77 9.10 -6.97
CA PHE A 152 -14.22 7.86 -6.33
C PHE A 152 -15.44 7.26 -7.04
N ALA A 153 -16.40 8.10 -7.45
CA ALA A 153 -17.53 7.61 -8.24
C ALA A 153 -17.07 7.06 -9.59
N THR A 154 -16.13 7.74 -10.25
CA THR A 154 -15.55 7.27 -11.51
C THR A 154 -14.88 5.90 -11.36
N ALA A 155 -14.07 5.69 -10.33
CA ALA A 155 -13.42 4.40 -10.08
C ALA A 155 -14.42 3.26 -9.82
N ILE A 156 -15.52 3.54 -9.13
CA ILE A 156 -16.59 2.57 -8.87
C ILE A 156 -17.33 2.21 -10.17
N ASP A 157 -17.67 3.21 -10.99
CA ASP A 157 -18.33 3.03 -12.30
C ASP A 157 -17.44 2.21 -13.25
N GLU A 158 -16.14 2.53 -13.32
CA GLU A 158 -15.16 1.79 -14.11
C GLU A 158 -14.98 0.34 -13.64
N SER A 159 -15.24 0.06 -12.36
CA SER A 159 -15.26 -1.30 -11.80
C SER A 159 -16.54 -2.07 -12.10
N GLY A 160 -17.52 -1.46 -12.79
CA GLY A 160 -18.78 -2.08 -13.19
C GLY A 160 -19.83 -2.13 -12.08
N ALA A 161 -19.68 -1.37 -11.00
CA ALA A 161 -20.70 -1.24 -9.96
C ALA A 161 -21.58 0.00 -10.17
N ASP A 162 -22.85 -0.10 -9.73
CA ASP A 162 -23.77 1.04 -9.79
C ASP A 162 -23.37 2.12 -8.79
N VAL A 163 -23.17 3.35 -9.27
CA VAL A 163 -22.84 4.49 -8.41
C VAL A 163 -23.66 5.72 -8.73
N VAL A 164 -24.12 6.38 -7.68
CA VAL A 164 -24.75 7.71 -7.75
C VAL A 164 -23.82 8.73 -7.12
N GLN A 165 -23.36 9.70 -7.91
CA GLN A 165 -22.61 10.84 -7.39
C GLN A 165 -23.57 11.85 -6.79
N PHE A 166 -23.54 12.02 -5.47
CA PHE A 166 -24.33 13.03 -4.79
C PHE A 166 -23.56 14.35 -4.75
N ASN A 167 -24.12 15.39 -5.36
CA ASN A 167 -23.52 16.73 -5.36
C ASN A 167 -23.92 17.47 -4.08
N TRP A 168 -23.28 17.08 -2.97
CA TRP A 168 -23.54 17.71 -1.69
C TRP A 168 -23.07 19.18 -1.68
N ARG A 169 -23.92 20.02 -1.15
CA ARG A 169 -23.60 21.42 -0.84
C ARG A 169 -24.02 21.73 0.59
N PRO A 170 -23.27 22.52 1.34
CA PRO A 170 -23.68 22.91 2.68
C PRO A 170 -25.00 23.69 2.60
N VAL A 171 -25.85 23.50 3.59
CA VAL A 171 -27.11 24.25 3.73
C VAL A 171 -26.79 25.74 3.69
N ALA A 172 -27.61 26.51 2.97
CA ALA A 172 -27.43 27.97 2.77
C ALA A 172 -26.03 28.35 2.20
N GLY A 173 -25.35 27.45 1.46
CA GLY A 173 -24.01 27.70 0.95
C GLY A 173 -22.94 27.83 2.04
N GLY A 174 -23.24 27.43 3.29
CA GLY A 174 -22.34 27.56 4.45
C GLY A 174 -22.48 28.90 5.19
N ASP A 175 -23.41 29.74 4.82
CA ASP A 175 -23.68 31.02 5.53
C ASP A 175 -24.38 30.73 6.88
N GLU A 176 -23.67 30.97 7.98
CA GLU A 176 -24.19 30.70 9.33
C GLU A 176 -25.47 31.47 9.71
N LYS A 177 -25.65 32.71 9.20
CA LYS A 177 -26.82 33.48 9.48
C LYS A 177 -28.04 32.94 8.76
N LEU A 178 -27.85 32.57 7.48
CA LEU A 178 -28.89 31.92 6.69
C LEU A 178 -29.25 30.54 7.23
N MET A 179 -28.27 29.75 7.70
CA MET A 179 -28.53 28.47 8.34
C MET A 179 -29.42 28.58 9.58
N LYS A 180 -29.14 29.57 10.45
CA LYS A 180 -29.97 29.85 11.63
C LYS A 180 -31.40 30.26 11.27
N VAL A 181 -31.57 31.07 10.22
CA VAL A 181 -32.90 31.44 9.72
C VAL A 181 -33.64 30.22 9.18
N LEU A 182 -33.00 29.37 8.38
CA LEU A 182 -33.60 28.16 7.86
C LEU A 182 -33.96 27.18 8.97
N GLN A 183 -33.11 27.01 9.99
CA GLN A 183 -33.43 26.20 11.16
C GLN A 183 -34.64 26.72 11.91
N PHE A 184 -34.72 28.06 12.11
CA PHE A 184 -35.88 28.67 12.73
C PHE A 184 -37.16 28.42 11.91
N LEU A 185 -37.12 28.59 10.59
CA LEU A 185 -38.26 28.34 9.71
C LEU A 185 -38.71 26.93 9.67
N ASN A 186 -37.77 25.96 9.67
CA ASN A 186 -38.07 24.53 9.67
C ASN A 186 -38.66 24.05 11.00
N ASN A 187 -38.34 24.70 12.11
CA ASN A 187 -38.86 24.37 13.43
C ASN A 187 -40.06 25.23 13.83
N TYR A 188 -40.49 26.16 12.96
CA TYR A 188 -41.64 26.99 13.19
C TYR A 188 -42.92 26.18 12.88
N GLU A 189 -43.51 25.59 13.92
CA GLU A 189 -44.88 25.13 13.88
C GLU A 189 -45.77 26.37 13.89
N GLY A 190 -46.26 26.74 12.71
CA GLY A 190 -47.16 27.86 12.58
C GLY A 190 -48.40 27.69 13.46
N GLU A 191 -48.62 28.60 14.40
CA GLU A 191 -49.92 28.72 15.05
C GLU A 191 -50.95 28.92 13.94
N SER A 192 -51.81 27.89 13.79
CA SER A 192 -52.97 27.97 12.91
C SER A 192 -53.88 29.08 13.43
N VAL A 193 -54.02 30.18 12.66
CA VAL A 193 -55.01 31.20 12.86
C VAL A 193 -56.36 30.69 12.38
#